data_bbda500136219bfa07b2456bd1abcc2c
#
_entry.id   bbda500136219bfa07b2456bd1abcc2c
#
_cell.length_a   1.000
_cell.length_b   1.000
_cell.length_c   1.000
_cell.angle_alpha   90.00
_cell.angle_beta   90.00
_cell.angle_gamma   90.00
#
_symmetry.space_group_name_H-M   'P 1'
#
loop_
_entity.id
_entity.type
_entity.pdbx_description
1 polymer ?
#
loop_
_entity_poly.entity_id
_entity_poly.type
_entity_poly.pdbx_seq_one_letter_code
_entity_poly.pdbx_strand_id
1 'polypeptide(L)'
;METSNGSFETDFILLGFSDRPQLERIISAVVFIFYVVTLVGNTTIILVSYLDAQLHTPMYFFLSNLSFLDLCYTTSIIPQMLVNLWGPKKSITYGGCVLQFFFALDLGATECLLLAVMAYDRYAAVCQPLHYTVIMHPQLCQRMVLTAWLGGLGSALIVCSLTLKLPRCGHRKVDNFFCEMPALIKMACVYSKVIEIVVFALGVIILLTPLLLILISYGVIAQAVMRIKSAAKWRKVLNTCGSHLTVVTLFYGTIIYMYMKPQNKISQDEGKFFTLFYTIVTPSLNPLIYTLRNKDVKNAVKRILRIGKSSTKTLVR
;
A
#
# COMPACT_ATOMS: atom_id res chain seq x y z
N MET A 1 41.58 -22.00 26.11
CA MET A 1 40.39 -22.70 25.55
C MET A 1 39.23 -21.74 25.67
N GLU A 2 39.14 -20.78 24.73
CA GLU A 2 38.02 -19.85 24.66
C GLU A 2 36.92 -20.53 23.81
N THR A 3 35.83 -20.87 24.47
CA THR A 3 34.62 -21.31 23.83
C THR A 3 34.03 -20.14 23.07
N SER A 4 34.34 -20.05 21.80
CA SER A 4 33.67 -19.19 20.83
C SER A 4 32.18 -19.55 20.81
N ASN A 5 31.38 -18.76 21.53
CA ASN A 5 29.94 -18.74 21.36
C ASN A 5 29.65 -18.26 19.93
N GLY A 6 29.49 -19.20 19.04
CA GLY A 6 29.08 -18.95 17.66
C GLY A 6 27.62 -18.50 17.58
N SER A 7 27.33 -17.31 18.07
CA SER A 7 26.16 -16.57 17.61
C SER A 7 26.47 -16.23 16.16
N PHE A 8 25.86 -16.95 15.23
CA PHE A 8 25.81 -16.56 13.82
C PHE A 8 25.24 -15.14 13.78
N GLU A 9 26.09 -14.15 13.66
CA GLU A 9 25.69 -12.77 13.39
C GLU A 9 25.02 -12.72 12.01
N THR A 10 23.72 -13.01 12.01
CA THR A 10 22.88 -13.06 10.80
C THR A 10 22.15 -11.74 10.54
N ASP A 11 22.47 -10.70 11.30
CA ASP A 11 21.76 -9.43 11.26
C ASP A 11 22.20 -8.57 10.07
N PHE A 12 21.24 -7.90 9.45
CA PHE A 12 21.45 -6.87 8.42
C PHE A 12 21.54 -5.49 9.07
N ILE A 13 22.32 -4.61 8.45
CA ILE A 13 22.46 -3.20 8.86
C ILE A 13 21.70 -2.35 7.85
N LEU A 14 20.64 -1.66 8.30
CA LEU A 14 19.86 -0.73 7.49
C LEU A 14 20.51 0.66 7.55
N LEU A 15 21.12 1.10 6.45
CA LEU A 15 21.92 2.34 6.45
C LEU A 15 21.06 3.60 6.56
N GLY A 16 19.91 3.66 5.90
CA GLY A 16 19.08 4.86 5.88
C GLY A 16 19.88 6.11 5.50
N PHE A 17 19.77 7.18 6.32
CA PHE A 17 20.58 8.40 6.26
C PHE A 17 21.54 8.51 7.45
N SER A 18 22.21 7.41 7.80
CA SER A 18 23.11 7.34 8.97
C SER A 18 24.27 8.34 8.95
N ASP A 19 24.61 8.84 7.76
CA ASP A 19 25.59 9.91 7.54
C ASP A 19 25.06 11.32 7.91
N ARG A 20 23.75 11.48 8.13
CA ARG A 20 23.06 12.76 8.38
C ARG A 20 22.13 12.69 9.61
N PRO A 21 22.62 12.70 10.83
CA PRO A 21 21.82 12.49 12.05
C PRO A 21 20.68 13.51 12.26
N GLN A 22 20.89 14.76 11.82
CA GLN A 22 19.84 15.80 11.90
C GLN A 22 18.67 15.48 10.97
N LEU A 23 18.94 15.01 9.74
CA LEU A 23 17.93 14.61 8.79
C LEU A 23 17.13 13.41 9.31
N GLU A 24 17.81 12.43 9.92
CA GLU A 24 17.12 11.28 10.51
C GLU A 24 16.15 11.65 11.62
N ARG A 25 16.48 12.63 12.47
CA ARG A 25 15.56 13.12 13.50
C ARG A 25 14.31 13.77 12.89
N ILE A 26 14.48 14.58 11.84
CA ILE A 26 13.34 15.20 11.15
C ILE A 26 12.49 14.12 10.49
N ILE A 27 13.10 13.19 9.76
CA ILE A 27 12.42 12.08 9.12
C ILE A 27 11.65 11.25 10.15
N SER A 28 12.25 10.92 11.30
CA SER A 28 11.59 10.11 12.32
C SER A 28 10.35 10.78 12.88
N ALA A 29 10.36 12.09 13.10
CA ALA A 29 9.19 12.84 13.54
C ALA A 29 8.09 12.83 12.47
N VAL A 30 8.46 13.06 11.20
CA VAL A 30 7.54 13.02 10.06
C VAL A 30 6.92 11.62 9.90
N VAL A 31 7.75 10.57 9.91
CA VAL A 31 7.32 9.17 9.84
C VAL A 31 6.34 8.83 10.96
N PHE A 32 6.63 9.24 12.19
CA PHE A 32 5.76 9.00 13.33
C PHE A 32 4.39 9.67 13.16
N ILE A 33 4.36 10.94 12.74
CA ILE A 33 3.11 11.67 12.49
C ILE A 33 2.27 10.98 11.42
N PHE A 34 2.87 10.63 10.28
CA PHE A 34 2.17 9.94 9.19
C PHE A 34 1.69 8.56 9.61
N TYR A 35 2.47 7.84 10.41
CA TYR A 35 2.04 6.53 10.94
C TYR A 35 0.80 6.65 11.82
N VAL A 36 0.77 7.63 12.73
CA VAL A 36 -0.43 7.89 13.55
C VAL A 36 -1.64 8.24 12.67
N VAL A 37 -1.45 9.08 11.65
CA VAL A 37 -2.52 9.42 10.68
C VAL A 37 -3.00 8.16 9.95
N THR A 38 -2.10 7.28 9.54
CA THR A 38 -2.45 6.00 8.89
C THR A 38 -3.27 5.11 9.82
N LEU A 39 -2.80 4.92 11.06
CA LEU A 39 -3.49 4.09 12.05
C LEU A 39 -4.90 4.61 12.34
N VAL A 40 -5.03 5.90 12.66
CA VAL A 40 -6.33 6.51 12.99
C VAL A 40 -7.25 6.54 11.78
N GLY A 41 -6.74 6.95 10.62
CA GLY A 41 -7.53 7.13 9.42
C GLY A 41 -8.08 5.80 8.88
N ASN A 42 -7.22 4.80 8.70
CA ASN A 42 -7.63 3.51 8.17
C ASN A 42 -8.51 2.72 9.15
N THR A 43 -8.17 2.74 10.45
CA THR A 43 -9.06 2.15 11.48
C THR A 43 -10.44 2.81 11.48
N THR A 44 -10.50 4.14 11.32
CA THR A 44 -11.77 4.86 11.24
C THR A 44 -12.59 4.40 10.04
N ILE A 45 -11.99 4.25 8.85
CA ILE A 45 -12.70 3.75 7.66
C ILE A 45 -13.26 2.36 7.90
N ILE A 46 -12.46 1.44 8.43
CA ILE A 46 -12.90 0.05 8.70
C ILE A 46 -14.09 0.05 9.67
N LEU A 47 -13.95 0.75 10.81
CA LEU A 47 -15.01 0.81 11.84
C LEU A 47 -16.30 1.43 11.31
N VAL A 48 -16.20 2.56 10.61
CA VAL A 48 -17.38 3.26 10.08
C VAL A 48 -18.06 2.42 8.99
N SER A 49 -17.30 1.77 8.12
CA SER A 49 -17.83 0.89 7.08
C SER A 49 -18.52 -0.36 7.65
N TYR A 50 -18.09 -0.81 8.83
CA TYR A 50 -18.70 -1.94 9.51
C TYR A 50 -19.94 -1.55 10.34
N LEU A 51 -19.89 -0.43 11.04
CA LEU A 51 -20.93 -0.01 11.99
C LEU A 51 -22.11 0.71 11.33
N ASP A 52 -21.92 1.36 10.20
CA ASP A 52 -22.96 2.13 9.52
C ASP A 52 -23.57 1.36 8.35
N ALA A 53 -24.82 0.90 8.52
CA ALA A 53 -25.55 0.14 7.50
C ALA A 53 -25.68 0.87 6.14
N GLN A 54 -25.59 2.21 6.11
CA GLN A 54 -25.61 2.97 4.85
C GLN A 54 -24.32 2.82 4.04
N LEU A 55 -23.25 2.35 4.69
CA LEU A 55 -21.97 2.08 4.04
C LEU A 55 -21.79 0.60 3.64
N HIS A 56 -22.78 -0.24 3.82
CA HIS A 56 -22.74 -1.65 3.38
C HIS A 56 -22.91 -1.76 1.87
N THR A 57 -21.98 -1.22 1.10
CA THR A 57 -21.94 -1.26 -0.36
C THR A 57 -20.62 -1.87 -0.85
N PRO A 58 -20.58 -2.41 -2.08
CA PRO A 58 -19.34 -2.97 -2.66
C PRO A 58 -18.14 -2.03 -2.55
N MET A 59 -18.33 -0.76 -2.83
CA MET A 59 -17.25 0.25 -2.72
C MET A 59 -16.62 0.30 -1.33
N TYR A 60 -17.43 0.37 -0.26
CA TYR A 60 -16.89 0.47 1.10
C TYR A 60 -16.33 -0.87 1.59
N PHE A 61 -16.81 -1.99 1.06
CA PHE A 61 -16.21 -3.29 1.27
C PHE A 61 -14.77 -3.35 0.71
N PHE A 62 -14.56 -2.89 -0.54
CA PHE A 62 -13.22 -2.80 -1.12
C PHE A 62 -12.34 -1.79 -0.40
N LEU A 63 -12.89 -0.63 -0.04
CA LEU A 63 -12.18 0.40 0.70
C LEU A 63 -11.72 -0.08 2.08
N SER A 64 -12.55 -0.86 2.78
CA SER A 64 -12.16 -1.47 4.06
C SER A 64 -11.02 -2.47 3.91
N ASN A 65 -11.01 -3.25 2.81
CA ASN A 65 -9.90 -4.16 2.50
C ASN A 65 -8.62 -3.39 2.18
N LEU A 66 -8.70 -2.30 1.42
CA LEU A 66 -7.56 -1.42 1.15
C LEU A 66 -7.03 -0.79 2.44
N SER A 67 -7.92 -0.31 3.32
CA SER A 67 -7.55 0.25 4.61
C SER A 67 -6.89 -0.77 5.53
N PHE A 68 -7.37 -2.01 5.54
CA PHE A 68 -6.74 -3.11 6.27
C PHE A 68 -5.34 -3.44 5.72
N LEU A 69 -5.21 -3.46 4.40
CA LEU A 69 -3.92 -3.63 3.73
C LEU A 69 -2.94 -2.53 4.13
N ASP A 70 -3.35 -1.25 4.10
CA ASP A 70 -2.53 -0.11 4.49
C ASP A 70 -2.03 -0.22 5.95
N LEU A 71 -2.89 -0.69 6.86
CA LEU A 71 -2.51 -0.94 8.26
C LEU A 71 -1.45 -2.05 8.37
N CYS A 72 -1.65 -3.17 7.68
CA CYS A 72 -0.70 -4.29 7.67
C CYS A 72 0.64 -3.86 7.08
N TYR A 73 0.62 -3.17 5.94
CA TYR A 73 1.82 -2.70 5.23
C TYR A 73 2.64 -1.76 6.10
N THR A 74 2.03 -0.71 6.61
CA THR A 74 2.74 0.29 7.42
C THR A 74 3.21 -0.28 8.75
N THR A 75 2.44 -1.15 9.39
CA THR A 75 2.83 -1.77 10.67
C THR A 75 3.94 -2.82 10.51
N SER A 76 4.09 -3.43 9.34
CA SER A 76 5.20 -4.34 9.07
C SER A 76 6.54 -3.61 8.88
N ILE A 77 6.53 -2.32 8.53
CA ILE A 77 7.73 -1.56 8.18
C ILE A 77 8.06 -0.47 9.20
N ILE A 78 7.09 0.38 9.55
CA ILE A 78 7.34 1.63 10.27
C ILE A 78 7.86 1.43 11.71
N PRO A 79 7.35 0.50 12.53
CA PRO A 79 7.86 0.33 13.89
C PRO A 79 9.36 0.02 13.91
N GLN A 80 9.83 -0.93 13.08
CA GLN A 80 11.25 -1.26 12.97
C GLN A 80 12.07 -0.09 12.43
N MET A 81 11.53 0.64 11.44
CA MET A 81 12.16 1.85 10.89
C MET A 81 12.35 2.91 11.98
N LEU A 82 11.33 3.18 12.80
CA LEU A 82 11.43 4.15 13.89
C LEU A 82 12.46 3.74 14.97
N VAL A 83 12.49 2.45 15.32
CA VAL A 83 13.52 1.92 16.24
C VAL A 83 14.91 2.17 15.68
N ASN A 84 15.12 1.96 14.40
CA ASN A 84 16.42 2.18 13.76
C ASN A 84 16.76 3.68 13.62
N LEU A 85 15.78 4.55 13.38
CA LEU A 85 15.99 6.00 13.28
C LEU A 85 16.34 6.63 14.65
N TRP A 86 15.77 6.12 15.75
CA TRP A 86 15.99 6.65 17.10
C TRP A 86 17.13 5.96 17.85
N GLY A 87 17.37 4.68 17.54
CA GLY A 87 18.35 3.87 18.26
C GLY A 87 19.76 3.98 17.70
N PRO A 88 20.78 3.65 18.52
CA PRO A 88 22.17 3.60 18.09
C PRO A 88 22.46 2.40 17.18
N LYS A 89 21.68 1.33 17.29
CA LYS A 89 21.81 0.12 16.45
C LYS A 89 20.83 0.19 15.29
N LYS A 90 21.38 0.17 14.07
CA LYS A 90 20.61 0.20 12.83
C LYS A 90 20.54 -1.19 12.22
N SER A 91 20.09 -2.15 12.99
CA SER A 91 20.07 -3.56 12.58
C SER A 91 18.67 -4.15 12.58
N ILE A 92 18.50 -5.16 11.73
CA ILE A 92 17.34 -6.02 11.68
C ILE A 92 17.82 -7.47 11.61
N THR A 93 17.16 -8.37 12.32
CA THR A 93 17.46 -9.80 12.23
C THR A 93 17.19 -10.35 10.83
N TYR A 94 17.87 -11.42 10.43
CA TYR A 94 17.63 -12.07 9.15
C TYR A 94 16.15 -12.44 8.96
N GLY A 95 15.54 -13.06 9.97
CA GLY A 95 14.12 -13.42 9.94
C GLY A 95 13.20 -12.21 9.82
N GLY A 96 13.50 -11.13 10.57
CA GLY A 96 12.78 -9.86 10.49
C GLY A 96 12.86 -9.22 9.09
N CYS A 97 14.04 -9.24 8.47
CA CYS A 97 14.23 -8.75 7.10
C CYS A 97 13.45 -9.57 6.08
N VAL A 98 13.47 -10.90 6.19
CA VAL A 98 12.71 -11.80 5.31
C VAL A 98 11.21 -11.56 5.44
N LEU A 99 10.69 -11.45 6.66
CA LEU A 99 9.27 -11.17 6.90
C LEU A 99 8.86 -9.80 6.36
N GLN A 100 9.68 -8.77 6.61
CA GLN A 100 9.43 -7.43 6.11
C GLN A 100 9.41 -7.39 4.58
N PHE A 101 10.36 -8.04 3.94
CA PHE A 101 10.44 -8.17 2.49
C PHE A 101 9.23 -8.93 1.92
N PHE A 102 8.85 -10.05 2.54
CA PHE A 102 7.70 -10.84 2.13
C PHE A 102 6.40 -10.04 2.20
N PHE A 103 6.12 -9.38 3.34
CA PHE A 103 4.92 -8.57 3.50
C PHE A 103 4.91 -7.35 2.56
N ALA A 104 6.06 -6.73 2.31
CA ALA A 104 6.13 -5.63 1.36
C ALA A 104 5.75 -6.07 -0.06
N LEU A 105 6.16 -7.27 -0.50
CA LEU A 105 5.80 -7.83 -1.80
C LEU A 105 4.33 -8.24 -1.86
N ASP A 106 3.84 -8.98 -0.86
CA ASP A 106 2.46 -9.48 -0.81
C ASP A 106 1.46 -8.32 -0.81
N LEU A 107 1.63 -7.39 0.13
CA LEU A 107 0.69 -6.29 0.31
C LEU A 107 0.77 -5.29 -0.85
N GLY A 108 1.96 -5.03 -1.39
CA GLY A 108 2.12 -4.17 -2.57
C GLY A 108 1.47 -4.76 -3.83
N ALA A 109 1.60 -6.06 -4.06
CA ALA A 109 0.94 -6.75 -5.16
C ALA A 109 -0.59 -6.79 -4.97
N THR A 110 -1.04 -7.07 -3.75
CA THR A 110 -2.47 -7.07 -3.40
C THR A 110 -3.08 -5.68 -3.61
N GLU A 111 -2.36 -4.59 -3.29
CA GLU A 111 -2.82 -3.21 -3.52
C GLU A 111 -3.05 -2.95 -5.01
N CYS A 112 -2.11 -3.35 -5.89
CA CYS A 112 -2.28 -3.24 -7.34
C CYS A 112 -3.59 -3.90 -7.82
N LEU A 113 -3.85 -5.12 -7.35
CA LEU A 113 -5.02 -5.90 -7.73
C LEU A 113 -6.32 -5.31 -7.15
N LEU A 114 -6.32 -4.86 -5.88
CA LEU A 114 -7.48 -4.20 -5.28
C LEU A 114 -7.85 -2.90 -5.98
N LEU A 115 -6.86 -2.09 -6.38
CA LEU A 115 -7.13 -0.87 -7.16
C LEU A 115 -7.78 -1.19 -8.51
N ALA A 116 -7.41 -2.28 -9.19
CA ALA A 116 -8.07 -2.71 -10.41
C ALA A 116 -9.51 -3.19 -10.15
N VAL A 117 -9.75 -3.93 -9.06
CA VAL A 117 -11.10 -4.33 -8.63
C VAL A 117 -11.98 -3.11 -8.36
N MET A 118 -11.42 -2.10 -7.68
CA MET A 118 -12.12 -0.84 -7.41
C MET A 118 -12.41 -0.04 -8.69
N ALA A 119 -11.54 -0.09 -9.69
CA ALA A 119 -11.80 0.52 -10.99
C ALA A 119 -12.95 -0.18 -11.73
N TYR A 120 -13.03 -1.51 -11.66
CA TYR A 120 -14.14 -2.26 -12.19
C TYR A 120 -15.46 -1.94 -11.49
N ASP A 121 -15.46 -1.80 -10.16
CA ASP A 121 -16.63 -1.34 -9.42
C ASP A 121 -17.10 0.04 -9.87
N ARG A 122 -16.17 0.99 -10.08
CA ARG A 122 -16.50 2.32 -10.63
C ARG A 122 -17.10 2.24 -12.02
N TYR A 123 -16.52 1.40 -12.89
CA TYR A 123 -17.07 1.14 -14.23
C TYR A 123 -18.52 0.63 -14.15
N ALA A 124 -18.77 -0.39 -13.35
CA ALA A 124 -20.12 -0.94 -13.19
C ALA A 124 -21.11 0.10 -12.65
N ALA A 125 -20.71 0.90 -11.66
CA ALA A 125 -21.57 1.92 -11.05
C ALA A 125 -21.90 3.09 -12.01
N VAL A 126 -20.99 3.47 -12.89
CA VAL A 126 -21.17 4.62 -13.80
C VAL A 126 -21.78 4.19 -15.13
N CYS A 127 -21.28 3.10 -15.72
CA CYS A 127 -21.67 2.68 -17.07
C CYS A 127 -22.89 1.74 -17.09
N GLN A 128 -23.12 1.00 -15.99
CA GLN A 128 -24.22 0.03 -15.88
C GLN A 128 -25.06 0.22 -14.60
N PRO A 129 -25.57 1.42 -14.31
CA PRO A 129 -26.21 1.74 -13.03
C PRO A 129 -27.46 0.90 -12.74
N LEU A 130 -28.22 0.50 -13.78
CA LEU A 130 -29.42 -0.33 -13.63
C LEU A 130 -29.11 -1.79 -13.28
N HIS A 131 -27.93 -2.28 -13.65
CA HIS A 131 -27.50 -3.65 -13.40
C HIS A 131 -26.44 -3.74 -12.28
N TYR A 132 -26.09 -2.62 -11.67
CA TYR A 132 -24.99 -2.55 -10.69
C TYR A 132 -25.13 -3.56 -9.55
N THR A 133 -26.30 -3.66 -8.94
CA THR A 133 -26.55 -4.58 -7.82
C THR A 133 -26.52 -6.05 -8.24
N VAL A 134 -26.83 -6.34 -9.49
CA VAL A 134 -26.78 -7.69 -10.07
C VAL A 134 -25.33 -8.05 -10.41
N ILE A 135 -24.57 -7.11 -10.97
CA ILE A 135 -23.16 -7.32 -11.34
C ILE A 135 -22.29 -7.42 -10.07
N MET A 136 -22.43 -6.44 -9.17
CA MET A 136 -21.60 -6.35 -7.95
C MET A 136 -22.29 -7.03 -6.77
N HIS A 137 -22.75 -8.26 -6.95
CA HIS A 137 -23.35 -9.04 -5.86
C HIS A 137 -22.27 -9.47 -4.83
N PRO A 138 -22.62 -9.66 -3.54
CA PRO A 138 -21.67 -9.87 -2.46
C PRO A 138 -20.67 -11.02 -2.70
N GLN A 139 -21.13 -12.12 -3.29
CA GLN A 139 -20.27 -13.28 -3.59
C GLN A 139 -19.20 -12.95 -4.62
N LEU A 140 -19.51 -12.15 -5.65
CA LEU A 140 -18.50 -11.69 -6.61
C LEU A 140 -17.48 -10.78 -5.95
N CYS A 141 -17.95 -9.81 -5.14
CA CYS A 141 -17.06 -8.91 -4.42
C CYS A 141 -16.07 -9.67 -3.51
N GLN A 142 -16.56 -10.67 -2.78
CA GLN A 142 -15.72 -11.54 -1.94
C GLN A 142 -14.70 -12.33 -2.77
N ARG A 143 -15.13 -12.91 -3.90
CA ARG A 143 -14.22 -13.66 -4.80
C ARG A 143 -13.14 -12.75 -5.37
N MET A 144 -13.49 -11.53 -5.79
CA MET A 144 -12.52 -10.58 -6.33
C MET A 144 -11.47 -10.19 -5.27
N VAL A 145 -11.90 -9.90 -4.04
CA VAL A 145 -10.98 -9.61 -2.93
C VAL A 145 -10.10 -10.82 -2.61
N LEU A 146 -10.69 -12.01 -2.50
CA LEU A 146 -9.93 -13.24 -2.23
C LEU A 146 -8.89 -13.50 -3.34
N THR A 147 -9.27 -13.30 -4.61
CA THR A 147 -8.35 -13.44 -5.74
C THR A 147 -7.20 -12.42 -5.66
N ALA A 148 -7.47 -11.18 -5.25
CA ALA A 148 -6.45 -10.18 -5.06
C ALA A 148 -5.44 -10.58 -3.96
N TRP A 149 -5.92 -11.02 -2.79
CA TRP A 149 -5.07 -11.49 -1.70
C TRP A 149 -4.26 -12.75 -2.06
N LEU A 150 -4.89 -13.73 -2.71
CA LEU A 150 -4.18 -14.95 -3.17
C LEU A 150 -3.17 -14.65 -4.28
N GLY A 151 -3.47 -13.70 -5.16
CA GLY A 151 -2.55 -13.25 -6.21
C GLY A 151 -1.32 -12.55 -5.64
N GLY A 152 -1.50 -11.68 -4.64
CA GLY A 152 -0.41 -11.05 -3.89
C GLY A 152 0.46 -12.09 -3.18
N LEU A 153 -0.17 -12.96 -2.40
CA LEU A 153 0.51 -14.04 -1.67
C LEU A 153 1.33 -14.95 -2.60
N GLY A 154 0.73 -15.40 -3.71
CA GLY A 154 1.41 -16.26 -4.68
C GLY A 154 2.63 -15.59 -5.31
N SER A 155 2.49 -14.32 -5.72
CA SER A 155 3.60 -13.54 -6.29
C SER A 155 4.71 -13.31 -5.27
N ALA A 156 4.37 -12.98 -4.02
CA ALA A 156 5.33 -12.77 -2.95
C ALA A 156 6.11 -14.04 -2.62
N LEU A 157 5.43 -15.19 -2.54
CA LEU A 157 6.08 -16.49 -2.30
C LEU A 157 7.13 -16.79 -3.38
N ILE A 158 6.79 -16.59 -4.64
CA ILE A 158 7.71 -16.86 -5.76
C ILE A 158 8.89 -15.89 -5.71
N VAL A 159 8.63 -14.57 -5.68
CA VAL A 159 9.70 -13.56 -5.73
C VAL A 159 10.60 -13.62 -4.50
N CYS A 160 10.03 -13.78 -3.32
CA CYS A 160 10.78 -13.92 -2.07
C CYS A 160 11.68 -15.15 -2.11
N SER A 161 11.14 -16.31 -2.49
CA SER A 161 11.91 -17.56 -2.58
C SER A 161 13.07 -17.48 -3.57
N LEU A 162 12.86 -16.83 -4.72
CA LEU A 162 13.91 -16.64 -5.74
C LEU A 162 14.99 -15.66 -5.26
N THR A 163 14.59 -14.54 -4.66
CA THR A 163 15.52 -13.50 -4.19
C THR A 163 16.37 -14.02 -3.02
N LEU A 164 15.79 -14.80 -2.12
CA LEU A 164 16.52 -15.36 -0.99
C LEU A 164 17.53 -16.44 -1.37
N LYS A 165 17.37 -17.10 -2.52
CA LYS A 165 18.36 -18.04 -3.06
C LYS A 165 19.63 -17.39 -3.62
N LEU A 166 19.62 -16.07 -3.84
CA LEU A 166 20.80 -15.38 -4.34
C LEU A 166 21.90 -15.33 -3.28
N PRO A 167 23.14 -15.78 -3.59
CA PRO A 167 24.26 -15.74 -2.65
C PRO A 167 24.70 -14.30 -2.42
N ARG A 168 24.97 -13.95 -1.14
CA ARG A 168 25.29 -12.58 -0.70
C ARG A 168 26.76 -12.38 -0.35
N CYS A 169 27.56 -13.43 -0.30
CA CYS A 169 29.02 -13.40 -0.09
C CYS A 169 29.47 -12.52 1.10
N GLY A 170 28.70 -12.55 2.20
CA GLY A 170 29.03 -11.78 3.41
C GLY A 170 28.57 -10.32 3.40
N HIS A 171 27.91 -9.83 2.36
CA HIS A 171 27.34 -8.49 2.36
C HIS A 171 26.15 -8.41 3.33
N ARG A 172 26.19 -7.46 4.27
CA ARG A 172 25.18 -7.28 5.33
C ARG A 172 24.58 -5.89 5.39
N LYS A 173 25.10 -4.95 4.61
CA LYS A 173 24.62 -3.57 4.58
C LYS A 173 23.55 -3.38 3.54
N VAL A 174 22.33 -3.08 4.00
CA VAL A 174 21.18 -2.73 3.16
C VAL A 174 21.13 -1.21 3.06
N ASP A 175 21.34 -0.67 1.88
CA ASP A 175 21.34 0.78 1.66
C ASP A 175 19.91 1.32 1.49
N ASN A 176 19.09 1.09 2.52
CA ASN A 176 17.72 1.60 2.61
C ASN A 176 17.24 1.63 4.07
N PHE A 177 15.99 2.07 4.28
CA PHE A 177 15.32 2.09 5.59
C PHE A 177 14.71 0.76 6.00
N PHE A 178 14.43 -0.11 5.05
CA PHE A 178 13.86 -1.44 5.27
C PHE A 178 14.32 -2.42 4.19
N CYS A 179 14.01 -3.71 4.38
CA CYS A 179 14.34 -4.76 3.43
C CYS A 179 13.37 -4.74 2.25
N GLU A 180 13.85 -4.23 1.12
CA GLU A 180 13.10 -4.23 -0.12
C GLU A 180 13.87 -4.91 -1.26
N MET A 181 13.14 -5.29 -2.31
CA MET A 181 13.69 -6.08 -3.42
C MET A 181 14.92 -5.43 -4.08
N PRO A 182 14.92 -4.14 -4.47
CA PRO A 182 16.07 -3.53 -5.14
C PRO A 182 17.34 -3.55 -4.26
N ALA A 183 17.17 -3.31 -2.96
CA ALA A 183 18.29 -3.30 -2.01
C ALA A 183 18.86 -4.71 -1.79
N LEU A 184 18.01 -5.73 -1.70
CA LEU A 184 18.44 -7.11 -1.51
C LEU A 184 19.10 -7.70 -2.77
N ILE A 185 18.63 -7.35 -3.97
CA ILE A 185 19.26 -7.75 -5.24
C ILE A 185 20.63 -7.12 -5.38
N LYS A 186 20.83 -5.85 -5.01
CA LYS A 186 22.14 -5.17 -5.02
C LYS A 186 23.16 -5.82 -4.09
N MET A 187 22.72 -6.53 -3.06
CA MET A 187 23.62 -7.27 -2.15
C MET A 187 24.06 -8.64 -2.71
N ALA A 188 23.40 -9.12 -3.76
CA ALA A 188 23.78 -10.39 -4.36
C ALA A 188 25.14 -10.27 -5.07
N CYS A 189 26.03 -11.24 -4.81
CA CYS A 189 27.36 -11.28 -5.42
C CYS A 189 27.41 -12.17 -6.67
N VAL A 190 26.34 -12.92 -6.94
CA VAL A 190 26.21 -13.73 -8.17
C VAL A 190 24.99 -13.26 -8.93
N TYR A 191 25.22 -12.90 -10.17
CA TYR A 191 24.17 -12.50 -11.11
C TYR A 191 23.49 -13.74 -11.70
N SER A 192 22.16 -13.83 -11.56
CA SER A 192 21.37 -14.89 -12.18
C SER A 192 20.37 -14.29 -13.16
N LYS A 193 20.66 -14.40 -14.46
CA LYS A 193 19.75 -13.93 -15.53
C LYS A 193 18.35 -14.55 -15.42
N VAL A 194 18.27 -15.83 -15.03
CA VAL A 194 16.97 -16.51 -14.90
C VAL A 194 16.12 -15.88 -13.80
N ILE A 195 16.70 -15.64 -12.61
CA ILE A 195 15.99 -15.02 -11.51
C ILE A 195 15.55 -13.60 -11.88
N GLU A 196 16.44 -12.82 -12.51
CA GLU A 196 16.11 -11.48 -12.97
C GLU A 196 14.93 -11.46 -13.95
N ILE A 197 14.96 -12.34 -14.96
CA ILE A 197 13.88 -12.45 -15.95
C ILE A 197 12.55 -12.83 -15.29
N VAL A 198 12.55 -13.81 -14.38
CA VAL A 198 11.33 -14.25 -13.71
C VAL A 198 10.78 -13.14 -12.81
N VAL A 199 11.63 -12.48 -12.02
CA VAL A 199 11.23 -11.36 -11.14
C VAL A 199 10.71 -10.19 -11.98
N PHE A 200 11.38 -9.87 -13.09
CA PHE A 200 10.93 -8.82 -14.03
C PHE A 200 9.58 -9.17 -14.66
N ALA A 201 9.42 -10.39 -15.17
CA ALA A 201 8.16 -10.83 -15.80
C ALA A 201 6.99 -10.81 -14.82
N LEU A 202 7.19 -11.30 -13.59
CA LEU A 202 6.18 -11.23 -12.53
C LEU A 202 5.87 -9.77 -12.16
N GLY A 203 6.87 -8.92 -12.05
CA GLY A 203 6.69 -7.49 -11.78
C GLY A 203 5.85 -6.81 -12.88
N VAL A 204 6.14 -7.11 -14.16
CA VAL A 204 5.34 -6.62 -15.29
C VAL A 204 3.90 -7.10 -15.20
N ILE A 205 3.66 -8.39 -14.94
CA ILE A 205 2.32 -8.95 -14.84
C ILE A 205 1.53 -8.32 -13.68
N ILE A 206 2.12 -8.25 -12.49
CA ILE A 206 1.45 -7.76 -11.27
C ILE A 206 1.24 -6.23 -11.29
N LEU A 207 2.12 -5.49 -11.96
CA LEU A 207 2.04 -4.03 -11.99
C LEU A 207 1.27 -3.51 -13.23
N LEU A 208 1.66 -3.97 -14.43
CA LEU A 208 1.11 -3.40 -15.67
C LEU A 208 -0.26 -3.95 -16.03
N THR A 209 -0.58 -5.22 -15.72
CA THR A 209 -1.89 -5.77 -16.04
C THR A 209 -3.01 -5.07 -15.26
N PRO A 210 -2.94 -4.89 -13.91
CA PRO A 210 -3.93 -4.12 -13.19
C PRO A 210 -4.00 -2.66 -13.64
N LEU A 211 -2.86 -2.02 -13.91
CA LEU A 211 -2.84 -0.65 -14.43
C LEU A 211 -3.59 -0.54 -15.77
N LEU A 212 -3.37 -1.48 -16.69
CA LEU A 212 -4.08 -1.51 -17.96
C LEU A 212 -5.58 -1.67 -17.77
N LEU A 213 -6.02 -2.55 -16.87
CA LEU A 213 -7.42 -2.72 -16.53
C LEU A 213 -8.04 -1.44 -15.95
N ILE A 214 -7.31 -0.73 -15.10
CA ILE A 214 -7.71 0.57 -14.56
C ILE A 214 -7.87 1.59 -15.70
N LEU A 215 -6.88 1.71 -16.58
CA LEU A 215 -6.91 2.65 -17.71
C LEU A 215 -8.07 2.35 -18.68
N ILE A 216 -8.33 1.08 -18.99
CA ILE A 216 -9.47 0.66 -19.82
C ILE A 216 -10.79 1.06 -19.14
N SER A 217 -10.95 0.72 -17.84
CA SER A 217 -12.15 1.05 -17.08
C SER A 217 -12.44 2.56 -17.10
N TYR A 218 -11.42 3.37 -16.84
CA TYR A 218 -11.57 4.83 -16.85
C TYR A 218 -11.70 5.42 -18.24
N GLY A 219 -11.13 4.81 -19.26
CA GLY A 219 -11.38 5.18 -20.67
C GLY A 219 -12.84 5.02 -21.06
N VAL A 220 -13.47 3.90 -20.68
CA VAL A 220 -14.90 3.66 -20.92
C VAL A 220 -15.77 4.59 -20.07
N ILE A 221 -15.43 4.83 -18.80
CA ILE A 221 -16.11 5.80 -17.95
C ILE A 221 -16.07 7.18 -18.59
N ALA A 222 -14.90 7.63 -19.06
CA ALA A 222 -14.75 8.93 -19.72
C ALA A 222 -15.65 9.06 -20.95
N GLN A 223 -15.70 8.04 -21.82
CA GLN A 223 -16.61 8.02 -22.98
C GLN A 223 -18.08 8.10 -22.56
N ALA A 224 -18.49 7.37 -21.53
CA ALA A 224 -19.85 7.42 -21.01
C ALA A 224 -20.19 8.81 -20.44
N VAL A 225 -19.27 9.41 -19.72
CA VAL A 225 -19.45 10.73 -19.09
C VAL A 225 -19.52 11.85 -20.12
N MET A 226 -18.72 11.81 -21.20
CA MET A 226 -18.79 12.79 -22.29
C MET A 226 -20.16 12.83 -22.97
N ARG A 227 -20.94 11.75 -22.94
CA ARG A 227 -22.31 11.69 -23.47
C ARG A 227 -23.34 12.30 -22.51
N ILE A 228 -22.98 12.62 -21.28
CA ILE A 228 -23.88 13.16 -20.27
C ILE A 228 -23.99 14.67 -20.43
N LYS A 229 -25.16 15.16 -20.84
CA LYS A 229 -25.44 16.60 -21.00
C LYS A 229 -25.70 17.34 -19.66
N SER A 230 -25.90 16.63 -18.55
CA SER A 230 -26.24 17.22 -17.26
C SER A 230 -24.99 17.47 -16.42
N ALA A 231 -24.70 18.74 -16.12
CA ALA A 231 -23.59 19.17 -15.26
C ALA A 231 -23.67 18.56 -13.84
N ALA A 232 -24.86 18.38 -13.29
CA ALA A 232 -25.04 17.77 -11.97
C ALA A 232 -24.62 16.28 -11.96
N LYS A 233 -25.00 15.50 -12.99
CA LYS A 233 -24.59 14.11 -13.15
C LYS A 233 -23.07 14.02 -13.35
N TRP A 234 -22.49 14.89 -14.16
CA TRP A 234 -21.05 14.96 -14.41
C TRP A 234 -20.27 15.20 -13.11
N ARG A 235 -20.70 16.19 -12.31
CA ARG A 235 -20.11 16.46 -10.99
C ARG A 235 -20.19 15.27 -10.03
N LYS A 236 -21.31 14.52 -10.05
CA LYS A 236 -21.48 13.31 -9.24
C LYS A 236 -20.45 12.24 -9.61
N VAL A 237 -20.26 11.98 -10.91
CA VAL A 237 -19.28 11.00 -11.40
C VAL A 237 -17.86 11.41 -11.05
N LEU A 238 -17.50 12.68 -11.26
CA LEU A 238 -16.17 13.20 -10.89
C LEU A 238 -15.89 13.03 -9.40
N ASN A 239 -16.86 13.32 -8.54
CA ASN A 239 -16.67 13.15 -7.10
C ASN A 239 -16.51 11.68 -6.71
N THR A 240 -17.21 10.77 -7.40
CA THR A 240 -17.17 9.33 -7.14
C THR A 240 -15.85 8.70 -7.62
N CYS A 241 -15.38 9.09 -8.80
CA CYS A 241 -14.18 8.55 -9.43
C CYS A 241 -12.89 9.26 -9.00
N GLY A 242 -13.00 10.56 -8.66
CA GLY A 242 -11.84 11.42 -8.42
C GLY A 242 -10.98 10.98 -7.24
N SER A 243 -11.56 10.46 -6.18
CA SER A 243 -10.80 9.92 -5.04
C SER A 243 -9.98 8.71 -5.46
N HIS A 244 -10.59 7.75 -6.16
CA HIS A 244 -9.88 6.56 -6.63
C HIS A 244 -8.79 6.90 -7.65
N LEU A 245 -9.07 7.78 -8.63
CA LEU A 245 -8.05 8.26 -9.58
C LEU A 245 -6.88 8.95 -8.88
N THR A 246 -7.14 9.73 -7.84
CA THR A 246 -6.08 10.38 -7.06
C THR A 246 -5.18 9.33 -6.40
N VAL A 247 -5.77 8.32 -5.75
CA VAL A 247 -5.01 7.22 -5.12
C VAL A 247 -4.20 6.45 -6.16
N VAL A 248 -4.82 6.06 -7.28
CA VAL A 248 -4.15 5.36 -8.40
C VAL A 248 -2.98 6.19 -8.93
N THR A 249 -3.16 7.50 -9.10
CA THR A 249 -2.10 8.38 -9.61
C THR A 249 -0.94 8.49 -8.62
N LEU A 250 -1.21 8.61 -7.33
CA LEU A 250 -0.17 8.66 -6.30
C LEU A 250 0.60 7.33 -6.23
N PHE A 251 -0.12 6.21 -6.23
CA PHE A 251 0.48 4.89 -6.14
C PHE A 251 1.30 4.55 -7.40
N TYR A 252 0.65 4.49 -8.57
CA TYR A 252 1.32 4.12 -9.81
C TYR A 252 2.29 5.18 -10.32
N GLY A 253 1.99 6.47 -10.12
CA GLY A 253 2.88 7.55 -10.51
C GLY A 253 4.24 7.46 -9.83
N THR A 254 4.26 7.17 -8.54
CA THR A 254 5.50 6.98 -7.77
C THR A 254 6.29 5.77 -8.26
N ILE A 255 5.61 4.64 -8.47
CA ILE A 255 6.24 3.40 -8.94
C ILE A 255 6.79 3.58 -10.35
N ILE A 256 6.01 4.12 -11.28
CA ILE A 256 6.44 4.38 -12.65
C ILE A 256 7.66 5.29 -12.67
N TYR A 257 7.65 6.37 -11.88
CA TYR A 257 8.80 7.27 -11.79
C TYR A 257 10.06 6.52 -11.35
N MET A 258 9.97 5.68 -10.32
CA MET A 258 11.10 4.89 -9.82
C MET A 258 11.65 3.90 -10.85
N TYR A 259 10.78 3.27 -11.63
CA TYR A 259 11.19 2.26 -12.61
C TYR A 259 11.56 2.83 -13.98
N MET A 260 10.99 3.97 -14.39
CA MET A 260 11.28 4.61 -15.68
C MET A 260 12.57 5.42 -15.67
N LYS A 261 13.00 5.91 -14.52
CA LYS A 261 14.25 6.66 -14.42
C LYS A 261 15.44 5.68 -14.43
N PRO A 262 16.43 5.84 -15.33
CA PRO A 262 17.61 4.99 -15.35
C PRO A 262 18.29 4.99 -13.97
N GLN A 263 18.66 3.82 -13.46
CA GLN A 263 19.23 3.68 -12.11
C GLN A 263 20.54 4.47 -11.90
N ASN A 264 21.31 4.70 -12.98
CA ASN A 264 22.51 5.53 -12.97
C ASN A 264 22.24 7.05 -12.86
N LYS A 265 20.96 7.48 -13.01
CA LYS A 265 20.52 8.87 -12.87
C LYS A 265 19.73 9.15 -11.60
N ILE A 266 19.39 8.12 -10.82
CA ILE A 266 18.76 8.28 -9.51
C ILE A 266 19.88 8.36 -8.47
N SER A 267 20.01 9.48 -7.79
CA SER A 267 20.90 9.55 -6.64
C SER A 267 20.41 8.59 -5.54
N GLN A 268 21.31 8.03 -4.74
CA GLN A 268 20.93 7.14 -3.64
C GLN A 268 19.93 7.82 -2.69
N ASP A 269 20.13 9.09 -2.39
CA ASP A 269 19.25 9.89 -1.54
C ASP A 269 17.84 10.02 -2.15
N GLU A 270 17.76 10.31 -3.44
CA GLU A 270 16.49 10.42 -4.16
C GLU A 270 15.70 9.10 -4.09
N GLY A 271 16.37 7.96 -4.31
CA GLY A 271 15.75 6.64 -4.15
C GLY A 271 15.16 6.42 -2.75
N LYS A 272 15.90 6.78 -1.71
CA LYS A 272 15.45 6.68 -0.32
C LYS A 272 14.24 7.56 -0.01
N PHE A 273 14.19 8.79 -0.55
CA PHE A 273 13.02 9.66 -0.38
C PHE A 273 11.77 9.10 -1.09
N PHE A 274 11.90 8.54 -2.28
CA PHE A 274 10.78 7.88 -2.95
C PHE A 274 10.30 6.65 -2.19
N THR A 275 11.23 5.87 -1.63
CA THR A 275 10.90 4.75 -0.76
C THR A 275 10.05 5.20 0.43
N LEU A 276 10.42 6.27 1.11
CA LEU A 276 9.61 6.86 2.19
C LEU A 276 8.25 7.34 1.69
N PHE A 277 8.19 7.92 0.49
CA PHE A 277 6.95 8.45 -0.06
C PHE A 277 5.91 7.34 -0.28
N TYR A 278 6.24 6.26 -1.00
CA TYR A 278 5.26 5.22 -1.27
C TYR A 278 4.97 4.34 -0.03
N THR A 279 5.93 4.23 0.87
CA THR A 279 5.77 3.40 2.08
C THR A 279 4.94 4.07 3.17
N ILE A 280 5.03 5.40 3.28
CA ILE A 280 4.49 6.15 4.41
C ILE A 280 3.42 7.14 3.96
N VAL A 281 3.74 7.97 2.94
CA VAL A 281 2.85 9.07 2.54
C VAL A 281 1.61 8.53 1.84
N THR A 282 1.77 7.60 0.90
CA THR A 282 0.64 7.04 0.14
C THR A 282 -0.40 6.36 1.05
N PRO A 283 -0.05 5.41 1.94
CA PRO A 283 -1.02 4.80 2.86
C PRO A 283 -1.69 5.78 3.83
N SER A 284 -1.02 6.89 4.14
CA SER A 284 -1.57 7.94 5.00
C SER A 284 -2.55 8.84 4.25
N LEU A 285 -2.31 9.06 2.96
CA LEU A 285 -3.18 9.88 2.12
C LEU A 285 -4.45 9.14 1.72
N ASN A 286 -4.42 7.81 1.58
CA ASN A 286 -5.59 7.00 1.21
C ASN A 286 -6.81 7.31 2.09
N PRO A 287 -6.76 7.19 3.43
CA PRO A 287 -7.90 7.50 4.27
C PRO A 287 -8.30 8.98 4.20
N LEU A 288 -7.36 9.90 4.06
CA LEU A 288 -7.67 11.33 3.94
C LEU A 288 -8.43 11.63 2.64
N ILE A 289 -7.97 11.07 1.51
CA ILE A 289 -8.61 11.28 0.21
C ILE A 289 -10.04 10.72 0.21
N TYR A 290 -10.22 9.51 0.77
CA TYR A 290 -11.55 8.89 0.81
C TYR A 290 -12.47 9.51 1.86
N THR A 291 -11.97 9.93 3.03
CA THR A 291 -12.81 10.57 4.06
C THR A 291 -13.09 12.04 3.74
N LEU A 292 -12.08 12.82 3.32
CA LEU A 292 -12.27 14.26 3.10
C LEU A 292 -13.14 14.58 1.88
N ARG A 293 -13.09 13.77 0.82
CA ARG A 293 -13.92 13.94 -0.38
C ARG A 293 -15.28 13.28 -0.28
N ASN A 294 -15.46 12.28 0.58
CA ASN A 294 -16.69 11.51 0.65
C ASN A 294 -17.60 12.03 1.76
N LYS A 295 -18.76 12.58 1.37
CA LYS A 295 -19.77 13.07 2.30
C LYS A 295 -20.41 11.97 3.14
N ASP A 296 -20.55 10.76 2.59
CA ASP A 296 -21.20 9.65 3.26
C ASP A 296 -20.36 9.16 4.45
N VAL A 297 -19.04 9.04 4.27
CA VAL A 297 -18.11 8.72 5.37
C VAL A 297 -18.13 9.81 6.44
N LYS A 298 -18.09 11.09 6.06
CA LYS A 298 -18.20 12.19 7.03
C LYS A 298 -19.49 12.15 7.84
N ASN A 299 -20.60 11.85 7.18
CA ASN A 299 -21.91 11.77 7.83
C ASN A 299 -21.99 10.55 8.75
N ALA A 300 -21.45 9.41 8.33
CA ALA A 300 -21.38 8.20 9.13
C ALA A 300 -20.54 8.40 10.41
N VAL A 301 -19.35 9.01 10.30
CA VAL A 301 -18.55 9.40 11.48
C VAL A 301 -19.34 10.28 12.44
N LYS A 302 -20.05 11.29 11.92
CA LYS A 302 -20.89 12.17 12.76
C LYS A 302 -22.04 11.40 13.43
N ARG A 303 -22.68 10.44 12.74
CA ARG A 303 -23.75 9.61 13.33
C ARG A 303 -23.22 8.77 14.49
N ILE A 304 -22.11 8.06 14.28
CA ILE A 304 -21.49 7.20 15.30
C ILE A 304 -21.09 8.02 16.54
N LEU A 305 -20.47 9.19 16.35
CA LEU A 305 -20.08 10.08 17.45
C LEU A 305 -21.29 10.64 18.22
N ARG A 306 -22.44 10.87 17.57
CA ARG A 306 -23.68 11.31 18.22
C ARG A 306 -24.31 10.19 19.05
N ILE A 307 -24.33 8.97 18.53
CA ILE A 307 -24.85 7.78 19.26
C ILE A 307 -24.01 7.54 20.52
N GLY A 308 -22.66 7.59 20.41
CA GLY A 308 -21.77 7.46 21.56
C GLY A 308 -22.02 8.51 22.65
N LYS A 309 -22.25 9.76 22.26
CA LYS A 309 -22.58 10.84 23.24
C LYS A 309 -23.95 10.66 23.90
N SER A 310 -24.95 10.08 23.22
CA SER A 310 -26.26 9.80 23.77
C SER A 310 -26.20 8.65 24.77
N SER A 311 -25.46 7.58 24.44
CA SER A 311 -25.30 6.40 25.31
C SER A 311 -24.55 6.74 26.61
N THR A 312 -23.54 7.61 26.53
CA THR A 312 -22.76 8.05 27.71
C THR A 312 -23.63 8.90 28.66
N LYS A 313 -24.59 9.69 28.15
CA LYS A 313 -25.51 10.48 28.98
C LYS A 313 -26.55 9.63 29.71
N THR A 314 -26.85 8.43 29.18
CA THR A 314 -27.82 7.51 29.81
C THR A 314 -27.16 6.66 30.90
N LEU A 315 -25.85 6.46 30.85
CA LEU A 315 -25.05 5.71 31.83
C LEU A 315 -24.63 6.55 33.06
N VAL A 316 -24.73 7.87 32.99
CA VAL A 316 -24.36 8.83 34.05
C VAL A 316 -25.60 9.37 34.77
N ARG A 317 -26.79 8.90 34.44
CA ARG A 317 -28.02 9.11 35.16
C ARG A 317 -28.45 7.84 35.90
#